data_818ad0b172df42488609b749fc75136a
#
_entry.id   818ad0b172df42488609b749fc75136a
#
_cell.length_a   1.000
_cell.length_b   1.000
_cell.length_c   1.000
_cell.angle_alpha   90.00
_cell.angle_beta   90.00
_cell.angle_gamma   90.00
#
_symmetry.space_group_name_H-M   'P 1'
#
loop_
_entity.id
_entity.type
_entity.pdbx_description
1 polymer ?
#
loop_
_entity_poly.entity_id
_entity_poly.type
_entity_poly.pdbx_seq_one_letter_code
_entity_poly.pdbx_strand_id
1 'polypeptide(L)'
;MFALVVRLRKLQLPYLISFLSFHNYAIYQILLPNRVNELLDSEQLYQSIKRFDLAIDGLQDAFIKDKVIDIMNMFANHHNVNYTLNNNCASVTCPPEIFTKLLQTIATRNIDILSASYRAKMIHKARIS
;
A
#
# COMPACT_ATOMS: atom_id res chain seq x y z
N MET A 1 -9.64 15.66 -1.18
CA MET A 1 -8.63 14.76 -0.62
C MET A 1 -7.99 15.42 0.60
N PHE A 2 -7.58 14.62 1.56
CA PHE A 2 -6.96 15.13 2.78
C PHE A 2 -5.99 14.11 3.34
N ALA A 3 -5.07 14.59 4.16
CA ALA A 3 -4.15 13.75 4.91
C ALA A 3 -4.63 13.66 6.34
N LEU A 4 -4.69 12.44 6.86
CA LEU A 4 -5.08 12.17 8.23
C LEU A 4 -3.82 11.84 9.03
N VAL A 5 -3.57 12.63 10.08
CA VAL A 5 -2.45 12.39 10.97
C VAL A 5 -3.02 11.82 12.26
N VAL A 6 -2.67 10.58 12.57
CA VAL A 6 -3.16 9.92 13.79
C VAL A 6 -1.99 9.30 14.53
N ARG A 7 -2.15 9.23 15.85
CA ARG A 7 -1.20 8.51 16.69
C ARG A 7 -1.81 7.17 17.02
N LEU A 8 -1.19 6.11 16.52
CA LEU A 8 -1.69 4.76 16.68
C LEU A 8 -0.61 3.85 17.23
N ARG A 9 -1.05 2.85 17.97
CA ARG A 9 -0.23 1.68 18.22
C ARG A 9 -0.28 0.79 16.98
N LYS A 10 0.78 0.01 16.77
CA LYS A 10 0.88 -0.91 15.64
C LYS A 10 -0.35 -1.80 15.50
N LEU A 11 -0.87 -2.30 16.62
CA LEU A 11 -2.03 -3.20 16.62
C LEU A 11 -3.33 -2.51 16.24
N GLN A 12 -3.38 -1.19 16.23
CA GLN A 12 -4.58 -0.43 15.90
C GLN A 12 -4.69 -0.11 14.41
N LEU A 13 -3.58 -0.22 13.67
CA LEU A 13 -3.58 0.10 12.25
C LEU A 13 -4.58 -0.73 11.44
N PRO A 14 -4.68 -2.06 11.65
CA PRO A 14 -5.67 -2.86 10.92
C PRO A 14 -7.10 -2.37 11.09
N TYR A 15 -7.45 -1.91 12.28
CA TYR A 15 -8.80 -1.40 12.54
C TYR A 15 -9.06 -0.10 11.79
N LEU A 16 -8.08 0.79 11.74
CA LEU A 16 -8.22 2.03 10.99
C LEU A 16 -8.35 1.76 9.49
N ILE A 17 -7.52 0.87 8.96
CA ILE A 17 -7.59 0.50 7.54
C ILE A 17 -8.97 -0.08 7.22
N SER A 18 -9.47 -0.99 8.05
CA SER A 18 -10.78 -1.59 7.86
C SER A 18 -11.88 -0.56 7.94
N PHE A 19 -11.80 0.36 8.87
CA PHE A 19 -12.78 1.43 9.00
C PHE A 19 -12.84 2.30 7.74
N LEU A 20 -11.69 2.73 7.27
CA LEU A 20 -11.63 3.58 6.08
C LEU A 20 -12.12 2.84 4.83
N SER A 21 -11.73 1.58 4.68
CA SER A 21 -12.17 0.77 3.56
C SER A 21 -13.69 0.54 3.60
N PHE A 22 -14.22 0.28 4.77
CA PHE A 22 -15.66 0.04 4.95
C PHE A 22 -16.48 1.28 4.57
N HIS A 23 -15.96 2.47 4.83
CA HIS A 23 -16.61 3.72 4.48
C HIS A 23 -16.25 4.23 3.09
N ASN A 24 -15.67 3.37 2.25
CA ASN A 24 -15.33 3.65 0.86
C ASN A 24 -14.27 4.74 0.67
N TYR A 25 -13.40 4.93 1.66
CA TYR A 25 -12.25 5.79 1.48
C TYR A 25 -11.11 4.99 0.84
N ALA A 26 -10.55 5.52 -0.22
CA ALA A 26 -9.36 4.94 -0.82
C ALA A 26 -8.12 5.41 -0.07
N ILE A 27 -7.24 4.48 0.25
CA ILE A 27 -5.97 4.78 0.91
C ILE A 27 -4.88 4.83 -0.15
N TYR A 28 -4.19 5.95 -0.23
CA TYR A 28 -3.11 6.13 -1.21
C TYR A 28 -1.73 6.00 -0.60
N GLN A 29 -1.59 6.39 0.66
CA GLN A 29 -0.30 6.32 1.36
C GLN A 29 -0.49 6.06 2.84
N ILE A 30 0.43 5.29 3.41
CA ILE A 30 0.61 5.15 4.86
C ILE A 30 2.06 5.49 5.10
N LEU A 31 2.30 6.60 5.80
CA LEU A 31 3.66 7.09 6.02
C LEU A 31 3.98 7.13 7.51
N LEU A 32 5.20 6.75 7.84
CA LEU A 32 5.72 6.91 9.19
C LEU A 32 6.00 8.40 9.45
N PRO A 33 6.00 8.85 10.72
CA PRO A 33 6.17 10.27 11.03
C PRO A 33 7.43 10.89 10.45
N ASN A 34 8.53 10.15 10.39
CA ASN A 34 9.79 10.66 9.87
C ASN A 34 9.82 10.74 8.33
N ARG A 35 8.72 10.34 7.69
CA ARG A 35 8.65 10.31 6.22
C ARG A 35 7.48 11.12 5.68
N VAL A 36 6.91 12.02 6.47
CA VAL A 36 5.77 12.82 6.02
C VAL A 36 6.13 13.72 4.84
N ASN A 37 7.40 14.05 4.65
CA ASN A 37 7.86 14.82 3.51
C ASN A 37 7.70 14.07 2.18
N GLU A 38 7.42 12.78 2.23
CA GLU A 38 7.16 11.98 1.04
C GLU A 38 5.70 12.02 0.61
N LEU A 39 4.86 12.80 1.29
CA LEU A 39 3.47 12.93 0.94
C LEU A 39 3.33 13.51 -0.46
N LEU A 40 2.55 12.82 -1.30
CA LEU A 40 2.43 13.18 -2.70
C LEU A 40 1.32 14.20 -2.92
N ASP A 41 1.46 14.99 -3.99
CA ASP A 41 0.47 15.99 -4.37
C ASP A 41 -0.84 15.35 -4.81
N SER A 42 -1.94 16.09 -4.65
CA SER A 42 -3.24 15.65 -5.12
C SER A 42 -3.29 15.41 -6.63
N GLU A 43 -2.50 16.16 -7.41
CA GLU A 43 -2.45 15.96 -8.86
C GLU A 43 -1.94 14.58 -9.23
N GLN A 44 -1.04 14.04 -8.44
CA GLN A 44 -0.48 12.72 -8.67
C GLN A 44 -1.47 11.60 -8.38
N LEU A 45 -2.59 11.91 -7.75
CA LEU A 45 -3.60 10.93 -7.38
C LEU A 45 -4.63 10.65 -8.47
N TYR A 46 -4.62 11.40 -9.55
CA TYR A 46 -5.64 11.27 -10.59
C TYR A 46 -5.38 10.17 -11.62
N GLN A 47 -4.26 9.49 -11.52
CA GLN A 47 -3.98 8.37 -12.41
C GLN A 47 -4.78 7.15 -11.99
N SER A 48 -5.40 6.48 -12.96
CA SER A 48 -6.29 5.35 -12.66
C SER A 48 -5.57 4.09 -12.21
N ILE A 49 -4.34 3.88 -12.68
CA ILE A 49 -3.54 2.72 -12.30
C ILE A 49 -2.20 3.23 -11.77
N LYS A 50 -1.81 2.71 -10.62
CA LYS A 50 -0.62 3.17 -9.93
C LYS A 50 0.23 1.99 -9.47
N ARG A 51 1.52 2.25 -9.35
CA ARG A 51 2.42 1.33 -8.70
C ARG A 51 2.55 1.74 -7.24
N PHE A 52 2.26 0.79 -6.37
CA PHE A 52 2.38 0.99 -4.92
C PHE A 52 3.55 0.18 -4.39
N ASP A 53 4.29 0.77 -3.47
CA ASP A 53 5.33 0.07 -2.73
C ASP A 53 4.83 -0.13 -1.30
N LEU A 54 4.86 -1.38 -0.85
CA LEU A 54 4.29 -1.80 0.41
C LEU A 54 5.37 -2.46 1.24
N ALA A 55 5.77 -1.82 2.34
CA ALA A 55 6.74 -2.41 3.26
C ALA A 55 6.00 -3.25 4.29
N ILE A 56 6.41 -4.50 4.41
CA ILE A 56 5.77 -5.49 5.28
C ILE A 56 6.80 -6.02 6.27
N ASP A 57 6.42 -6.01 7.54
CA ASP A 57 7.27 -6.54 8.59
C ASP A 57 7.36 -8.06 8.47
N GLY A 58 8.58 -8.57 8.52
CA GLY A 58 8.80 -10.01 8.48
C GLY A 58 8.65 -10.66 7.11
N LEU A 59 8.66 -9.89 6.04
CA LEU A 59 8.48 -10.44 4.69
C LEU A 59 9.57 -11.44 4.30
N GLN A 60 10.74 -11.38 4.93
CA GLN A 60 11.80 -12.36 4.69
C GLN A 60 11.55 -13.68 5.38
N ASP A 61 10.68 -13.72 6.39
CA ASP A 61 10.28 -14.96 7.02
C ASP A 61 9.38 -15.75 6.08
N ALA A 62 9.71 -17.01 5.86
CA ALA A 62 9.00 -17.86 4.90
C ALA A 62 7.50 -17.94 5.20
N PHE A 63 7.12 -17.99 6.48
CA PHE A 63 5.73 -18.09 6.86
C PHE A 63 4.93 -16.85 6.46
N ILE A 64 5.48 -15.66 6.74
CA ILE A 64 4.85 -14.40 6.38
C ILE A 64 4.83 -14.25 4.86
N LYS A 65 5.95 -14.57 4.21
CA LYS A 65 6.07 -14.47 2.76
C LYS A 65 5.02 -15.33 2.06
N ASP A 66 4.81 -16.56 2.53
CA ASP A 66 3.82 -17.44 1.93
C ASP A 66 2.41 -16.89 2.06
N LYS A 67 2.08 -16.30 3.22
CA LYS A 67 0.79 -15.66 3.40
C LYS A 67 0.60 -14.50 2.43
N VAL A 68 1.62 -13.68 2.27
CA VAL A 68 1.57 -12.53 1.37
C VAL A 68 1.40 -12.99 -0.08
N ILE A 69 2.15 -14.02 -0.49
CA ILE A 69 2.04 -14.58 -1.83
C ILE A 69 0.61 -15.09 -2.08
N ASP A 70 0.02 -15.78 -1.12
CA ASP A 70 -1.35 -16.29 -1.26
C ASP A 70 -2.34 -15.14 -1.47
N ILE A 71 -2.20 -14.06 -0.69
CA ILE A 71 -3.06 -12.89 -0.83
C ILE A 71 -2.85 -12.23 -2.19
N MET A 72 -1.61 -12.03 -2.58
CA MET A 72 -1.29 -11.39 -3.86
C MET A 72 -1.83 -12.19 -5.04
N ASN A 73 -1.70 -13.52 -5.00
CA ASN A 73 -2.21 -14.38 -6.06
C ASN A 73 -3.73 -14.36 -6.12
N MET A 74 -4.40 -14.28 -4.98
CA MET A 74 -5.84 -14.15 -4.95
C MET A 74 -6.28 -12.86 -5.68
N PHE A 75 -5.61 -11.76 -5.39
CA PHE A 75 -5.93 -10.49 -6.05
C PHE A 75 -5.54 -10.49 -7.53
N ALA A 76 -4.43 -11.11 -7.88
CA ALA A 76 -4.01 -11.21 -9.28
C ALA A 76 -5.01 -12.02 -10.11
N ASN A 77 -5.62 -13.05 -9.51
CA ASN A 77 -6.58 -13.90 -10.20
C ASN A 77 -7.95 -13.25 -10.38
N HIS A 78 -8.37 -12.41 -9.43
CA HIS A 78 -9.72 -11.84 -9.44
C HIS A 78 -9.76 -10.38 -9.87
N HIS A 79 -8.61 -9.70 -9.87
CA HIS A 79 -8.48 -8.31 -10.22
C HIS A 79 -7.26 -8.12 -11.11
N ASN A 80 -7.16 -6.99 -11.76
CA ASN A 80 -6.02 -6.69 -12.62
C ASN A 80 -4.86 -6.18 -11.77
N VAL A 81 -4.18 -7.09 -11.08
CA VAL A 81 -3.09 -6.78 -10.15
C VAL A 81 -1.82 -7.48 -10.59
N ASN A 82 -0.75 -6.72 -10.73
CA ASN A 82 0.59 -7.26 -10.95
C ASN A 82 1.43 -6.95 -9.72
N TYR A 83 2.26 -7.88 -9.30
CA TYR A 83 3.09 -7.66 -8.12
C TYR A 83 4.47 -8.30 -8.26
N THR A 84 5.42 -7.75 -7.52
CA THR A 84 6.73 -8.36 -7.32
C THR A 84 7.11 -8.22 -5.86
N LEU A 85 7.88 -9.18 -5.35
CA LEU A 85 8.36 -9.17 -3.98
C LEU A 85 9.87 -8.97 -3.95
N ASN A 86 10.32 -8.07 -3.10
CA ASN A 86 11.72 -7.90 -2.74
C ASN A 86 11.90 -8.32 -1.30
N ASN A 87 13.05 -8.03 -0.70
CA ASN A 87 13.36 -8.51 0.65
C ASN A 87 12.32 -8.09 1.69
N ASN A 88 11.98 -6.80 1.74
CA ASN A 88 11.05 -6.25 2.73
C ASN A 88 9.86 -5.55 2.11
N CYS A 89 9.77 -5.56 0.79
CA CYS A 89 8.83 -4.71 0.07
C CYS A 89 8.09 -5.50 -0.99
N ALA A 90 6.82 -5.23 -1.11
CA ALA A 90 6.01 -5.70 -2.22
C ALA A 90 5.68 -4.51 -3.13
N SER A 91 5.92 -4.65 -4.42
CA SER A 91 5.54 -3.65 -5.41
C SER A 91 4.30 -4.15 -6.13
N VAL A 92 3.25 -3.34 -6.11
CA VAL A 92 1.94 -3.75 -6.63
C VAL A 92 1.46 -2.71 -7.62
N THR A 93 1.02 -3.14 -8.79
CA THR A 93 0.43 -2.25 -9.80
C THR A 93 -1.05 -2.58 -9.92
N CYS A 94 -1.90 -1.63 -9.57
CA CYS A 94 -3.34 -1.82 -9.57
C CYS A 94 -4.05 -0.48 -9.40
N PRO A 95 -5.39 -0.43 -9.60
CA PRO A 95 -6.17 0.74 -9.24
C PRO A 95 -6.15 0.99 -7.73
N PRO A 96 -6.27 2.25 -7.30
CA PRO A 96 -6.23 2.58 -5.86
C PRO A 96 -7.28 1.88 -5.00
N GLU A 97 -8.47 1.67 -5.54
CA GLU A 97 -9.54 0.99 -4.81
C GLU A 97 -9.17 -0.45 -4.50
N ILE A 98 -8.51 -1.10 -5.45
CA ILE A 98 -8.05 -2.48 -5.26
C ILE A 98 -6.91 -2.52 -4.27
N PHE A 99 -6.00 -1.55 -4.31
CA PHE A 99 -4.92 -1.47 -3.35
C PHE A 99 -5.44 -1.34 -1.92
N THR A 100 -6.48 -0.52 -1.72
CA THR A 100 -7.10 -0.36 -0.41
C THR A 100 -7.66 -1.69 0.12
N LYS A 101 -8.31 -2.46 -0.75
CA LYS A 101 -8.80 -3.79 -0.38
C LYS A 101 -7.67 -4.75 -0.06
N LEU A 102 -6.57 -4.65 -0.80
CA LEU A 102 -5.38 -5.45 -0.55
C LEU A 102 -4.80 -5.13 0.83
N LEU A 103 -4.67 -3.85 1.16
CA LEU A 103 -4.19 -3.43 2.49
C LEU A 103 -5.09 -3.98 3.59
N GLN A 104 -6.39 -3.92 3.41
CA GLN A 104 -7.34 -4.44 4.38
C GLN A 104 -7.16 -5.94 4.58
N THR A 105 -7.01 -6.67 3.50
CA THR A 105 -6.83 -8.13 3.57
C THR A 105 -5.54 -8.50 4.29
N ILE A 106 -4.43 -7.81 3.97
CA ILE A 106 -3.15 -8.04 4.63
C ILE A 106 -3.27 -7.75 6.12
N ALA A 107 -3.83 -6.61 6.47
CA ALA A 107 -3.92 -6.17 7.85
C ALA A 107 -4.80 -7.10 8.68
N THR A 108 -5.93 -7.55 8.13
CA THR A 108 -6.85 -8.43 8.87
C THR A 108 -6.33 -9.85 9.01
N ARG A 109 -5.26 -10.21 8.32
CA ARG A 109 -4.59 -11.50 8.50
C ARG A 109 -3.38 -11.44 9.41
N ASN A 110 -3.30 -10.39 10.22
CA ASN A 110 -2.24 -10.21 11.23
C ASN A 110 -0.85 -10.07 10.61
N ILE A 111 -0.78 -9.49 9.44
CA ILE A 111 0.48 -9.14 8.79
C ILE A 111 0.68 -7.64 8.99
N ASP A 112 1.83 -7.27 9.54
CA ASP A 112 2.09 -5.87 9.89
C ASP A 112 2.57 -5.07 8.69
N ILE A 113 1.85 -3.99 8.41
CA ILE A 113 2.21 -3.04 7.37
C ILE A 113 3.05 -1.95 8.02
N LEU A 114 4.26 -1.76 7.50
CA LEU A 114 5.16 -0.71 7.99
C LEU A 114 4.92 0.60 7.28
N SER A 115 4.70 0.56 5.97
CA SER A 115 4.37 1.74 5.18
C SER A 115 3.78 1.32 3.84
N ALA A 116 3.09 2.25 3.21
CA ALA A 116 2.57 2.05 1.87
C ALA A 116 2.56 3.40 1.15
N SER A 117 2.93 3.42 -0.11
CA SER A 117 2.91 4.65 -0.90
C SER A 117 2.85 4.31 -2.37
N TYR A 118 2.08 5.06 -3.13
CA TYR A 118 2.15 4.87 -4.57
C TYR A 118 3.34 5.65 -5.13
N ARG A 119 3.84 5.15 -6.26
CA ARG A 119 4.97 5.76 -6.94
C ARG A 119 4.45 6.52 -8.14
N ALA A 120 4.70 7.82 -8.15
CA ALA A 120 4.37 8.65 -9.29
C ALA A 120 5.28 8.29 -10.47
N LYS A 121 4.73 8.44 -11.67
CA LYS A 121 5.49 8.19 -12.88
C LYS A 121 6.56 9.26 -13.04
N MET A 122 7.80 8.83 -13.28
CA MET A 122 8.96 9.71 -13.24
C MET A 122 9.45 10.17 -14.60
N ILE A 123 8.65 10.03 -15.63
CA ILE A 123 9.09 10.24 -17.01
C ILE A 123 9.73 11.59 -17.23
N HIS A 124 9.04 12.64 -16.82
CA HIS A 124 9.52 14.00 -17.10
C HIS A 124 10.68 14.40 -16.23
N LYS A 125 10.85 13.77 -15.09
CA LYS A 125 11.95 14.15 -14.19
C LYS A 125 13.29 13.70 -14.71
N ALA A 126 13.33 12.55 -15.34
CA ALA A 126 14.56 12.06 -15.93
C ALA A 126 15.10 13.02 -17.01
N ARG A 127 14.21 13.76 -17.63
CA ARG A 127 14.60 14.67 -18.71
C ARG A 127 15.02 16.03 -18.22
N ILE A 128 14.50 16.46 -17.14
CA ILE A 128 14.76 17.81 -16.63
C ILE A 128 16.16 17.97 -16.16
N SER A 129 16.73 16.97 -15.66
CA SER A 129 18.10 17.01 -15.18
C SER A 129 19.10 17.17 -16.28
#